data_85af63e35dec6bb5d91550e6a0bf9072
#
_entry.id   85af63e35dec6bb5d91550e6a0bf9072
#
_cell.length_a   1.000
_cell.length_b   1.000
_cell.length_c   1.000
_cell.angle_alpha   90.00
_cell.angle_beta   90.00
_cell.angle_gamma   90.00
#
_symmetry.space_group_name_H-M   'P 1'
#
loop_
_entity.id
_entity.type
_entity.pdbx_description
1 polymer ?
#
loop_
_entity_poly.entity_id
_entity_poly.type
_entity_poly.pdbx_seq_one_letter_code
_entity_poly.pdbx_strand_id
1 'polypeptide(L)'
;MRLIAPHTLVYTGMRWHVRAYCEKNGQYCDFVLSRLRGQPDLLDASPNTREQDEDWNVEVPIIFEPDWRLNAAQKAIIETDFGMTQGQLVVSSRRALVKYVLQRYQIDHRNMAILPEAQQLVVSNLQELQPWLMKY
;
A
#
# COMPACT_ATOMS: atom_id res chain seq x y z
N MET A 1 26.82 -1.89 -0.59
CA MET A 1 26.44 -1.57 -1.97
C MET A 1 25.38 -2.54 -2.45
N ARG A 2 24.38 -2.06 -3.18
CA ARG A 2 23.34 -2.90 -3.76
C ARG A 2 23.24 -2.66 -5.26
N LEU A 3 23.04 -3.75 -6.00
CA LEU A 3 22.73 -3.70 -7.41
C LEU A 3 21.22 -3.80 -7.56
N ILE A 4 20.62 -2.77 -8.14
CA ILE A 4 19.16 -2.70 -8.32
C ILE A 4 18.80 -2.29 -9.74
N ALA A 5 17.62 -2.68 -10.19
CA ALA A 5 17.05 -2.26 -11.47
C ALA A 5 15.78 -1.46 -11.20
N PRO A 6 15.88 -0.13 -11.05
CA PRO A 6 14.74 0.73 -10.74
C PRO A 6 13.81 0.86 -11.93
N HIS A 7 12.50 0.91 -11.68
CA HIS A 7 11.55 1.10 -12.77
C HIS A 7 10.51 2.19 -12.54
N THR A 8 10.20 2.58 -11.30
CA THR A 8 9.18 3.60 -11.05
C THR A 8 9.45 4.36 -9.75
N LEU A 9 9.33 5.69 -9.82
CA LEU A 9 9.31 6.54 -8.65
C LEU A 9 7.89 6.64 -8.13
N VAL A 10 7.71 6.50 -6.81
CA VAL A 10 6.41 6.53 -6.15
C VAL A 10 6.42 7.54 -5.02
N TYR A 11 5.42 8.41 -4.99
CA TYR A 11 5.18 9.30 -3.85
C TYR A 11 3.98 8.78 -3.05
N THR A 12 4.21 8.47 -1.76
CA THR A 12 3.18 7.85 -0.92
C THR A 12 2.31 8.86 -0.17
N GLY A 13 2.59 10.15 -0.34
CA GLY A 13 1.97 11.22 0.44
C GLY A 13 2.85 11.69 1.59
N MET A 14 3.86 10.89 1.98
CA MET A 14 4.81 11.24 3.04
C MET A 14 6.24 11.31 2.54
N ARG A 15 6.65 10.41 1.65
CA ARG A 15 8.01 10.38 1.13
C ARG A 15 8.05 9.64 -0.20
N TRP A 16 9.15 9.83 -0.92
CA TRP A 16 9.41 9.16 -2.18
C TRP A 16 10.12 7.84 -1.96
N HIS A 17 9.74 6.82 -2.72
CA HIS A 17 10.55 5.61 -2.87
C HIS A 17 10.68 5.24 -4.34
N VAL A 18 11.64 4.38 -4.65
CA VAL A 18 11.80 3.80 -5.98
C VAL A 18 11.49 2.31 -5.90
N ARG A 19 10.63 1.85 -6.80
CA ARG A 19 10.35 0.43 -6.97
C ARG A 19 11.42 -0.15 -7.87
N ALA A 20 12.10 -1.19 -7.42
CA ALA A 20 13.25 -1.74 -8.13
C ALA A 20 13.41 -3.24 -7.88
N TYR A 21 13.97 -3.94 -8.87
CA TYR A 21 14.43 -5.31 -8.63
C TYR A 21 15.73 -5.27 -7.84
N CYS A 22 15.81 -6.04 -6.76
CA CYS A 22 17.00 -6.14 -5.93
C CYS A 22 17.72 -7.45 -6.23
N GLU A 23 18.90 -7.36 -6.82
CA GLU A 23 19.69 -8.55 -7.17
C GLU A 23 20.06 -9.37 -5.93
N LYS A 24 20.35 -8.69 -4.82
CA LYS A 24 20.72 -9.37 -3.58
C LYS A 24 19.57 -10.24 -3.04
N ASN A 25 18.35 -9.74 -3.10
CA ASN A 25 17.19 -10.42 -2.55
C ASN A 25 16.46 -11.29 -3.59
N GLY A 26 16.76 -11.10 -4.86
CA GLY A 26 16.09 -11.82 -5.95
C GLY A 26 14.62 -11.47 -6.08
N GLN A 27 14.22 -10.24 -5.71
CA GLN A 27 12.83 -9.81 -5.75
C GLN A 27 12.73 -8.30 -5.94
N TYR A 28 11.52 -7.85 -6.31
CA TYR A 28 11.23 -6.42 -6.37
C TYR A 28 10.98 -5.88 -4.96
N CYS A 29 11.55 -4.71 -4.68
CA CYS A 29 11.49 -4.05 -3.38
C CYS A 29 11.27 -2.55 -3.55
N ASP A 30 10.87 -1.92 -2.45
CA ASP A 30 10.78 -0.47 -2.37
C ASP A 30 12.01 0.09 -1.65
N PHE A 31 12.66 1.08 -2.26
CA PHE A 31 13.82 1.74 -1.66
C PHE A 31 13.49 3.20 -1.41
N VAL A 32 13.49 3.60 -0.15
CA VAL A 32 13.22 4.99 0.24
C VAL A 32 14.36 5.87 -0.23
N LEU A 33 14.07 6.90 -1.04
CA LEU A 33 15.11 7.73 -1.66
C LEU A 33 16.01 8.41 -0.64
N SER A 34 15.47 8.87 0.48
CA SER A 34 16.25 9.54 1.53
C SER A 34 17.27 8.63 2.21
N ARG A 35 17.17 7.32 2.00
CA ARG A 35 18.09 6.34 2.58
C ARG A 35 19.20 5.91 1.62
N LEU A 36 19.18 6.39 0.39
CA LEU A 36 20.25 6.14 -0.58
C LEU A 36 21.44 7.02 -0.26
N ARG A 37 22.64 6.47 -0.42
CA ARG A 37 23.90 7.14 -0.09
C ARG A 37 24.87 7.04 -1.24
N GLY A 38 25.70 8.09 -1.40
CA GLY A 38 26.78 8.13 -2.37
C GLY A 38 26.29 8.38 -3.79
N GLN A 39 27.21 8.20 -4.73
CA GLN A 39 26.93 8.37 -6.15
C GLN A 39 26.56 7.03 -6.77
N PRO A 40 25.47 6.96 -7.53
CA PRO A 40 25.13 5.71 -8.22
C PRO A 40 26.03 5.52 -9.44
N ASP A 41 26.37 4.27 -9.70
CA ASP A 41 27.04 3.87 -10.93
C ASP A 41 26.03 3.26 -11.88
N LEU A 42 25.90 3.82 -13.07
CA LEU A 42 24.98 3.31 -14.08
C LEU A 42 25.67 2.19 -14.85
N LEU A 43 25.08 1.00 -14.77
CA LEU A 43 25.56 -0.20 -15.43
C LEU A 43 24.70 -0.55 -16.64
N ASP A 44 24.89 -1.76 -17.17
CA ASP A 44 24.12 -2.24 -18.32
C ASP A 44 22.63 -2.43 -17.98
N ALA A 45 21.80 -2.45 -19.01
CA ALA A 45 20.35 -2.68 -18.83
C ALA A 45 20.10 -4.04 -18.16
N SER A 46 19.15 -4.04 -17.21
CA SER A 46 18.76 -5.26 -16.51
C SER A 46 17.72 -6.04 -17.30
N PRO A 47 17.76 -7.39 -17.26
CA PRO A 47 16.68 -8.21 -17.80
C PRO A 47 15.42 -8.17 -16.93
N ASN A 48 15.52 -7.63 -15.72
CA ASN A 48 14.42 -7.58 -14.76
C ASN A 48 13.69 -6.24 -14.91
N THR A 49 12.61 -6.23 -15.68
CA THR A 49 11.88 -5.03 -16.09
C THR A 49 10.61 -4.85 -15.25
N ARG A 50 9.96 -3.70 -15.43
CA ARG A 50 8.67 -3.40 -14.77
C ARG A 50 7.60 -4.42 -15.15
N GLU A 51 7.61 -4.88 -16.39
CA GLU A 51 6.63 -5.83 -16.91
C GLU A 51 6.66 -7.17 -16.17
N GLN A 52 7.79 -7.50 -15.54
CA GLN A 52 7.98 -8.75 -14.79
C GLN A 52 7.67 -8.59 -13.31
N ASP A 53 7.37 -7.38 -12.85
CA ASP A 53 7.00 -7.12 -11.46
C ASP A 53 5.51 -7.38 -11.28
N GLU A 54 5.17 -8.61 -10.88
CA GLU A 54 3.78 -9.04 -10.74
C GLU A 54 3.01 -8.19 -9.74
N ASP A 55 3.62 -7.91 -8.58
CA ASP A 55 2.97 -7.11 -7.53
C ASP A 55 2.74 -5.66 -7.96
N TRP A 56 3.51 -5.17 -8.93
CA TRP A 56 3.29 -3.87 -9.53
C TRP A 56 2.14 -3.88 -10.54
N ASN A 57 2.05 -4.95 -11.33
CA ASN A 57 1.12 -5.01 -12.47
C ASN A 57 -0.26 -5.56 -12.11
N VAL A 58 -0.39 -6.34 -11.04
CA VAL A 58 -1.69 -6.89 -10.63
C VAL A 58 -2.34 -5.98 -9.60
N GLU A 59 -3.61 -5.64 -9.86
CA GLU A 59 -4.41 -4.83 -8.95
C GLU A 59 -5.34 -5.70 -8.11
N VAL A 60 -5.63 -5.22 -6.91
CA VAL A 60 -6.56 -5.87 -5.98
C VAL A 60 -7.52 -4.84 -5.40
N PRO A 61 -8.75 -5.21 -5.07
CA PRO A 61 -9.67 -4.31 -4.40
C PRO A 61 -9.33 -4.20 -2.92
N ILE A 62 -9.42 -2.97 -2.39
CA ILE A 62 -9.39 -2.72 -0.96
C ILE A 62 -10.79 -2.23 -0.60
N ILE A 63 -11.48 -2.93 0.30
CA ILE A 63 -12.86 -2.66 0.64
C ILE A 63 -12.92 -2.04 2.03
N PHE A 64 -13.28 -0.76 2.08
CA PHE A 64 -13.44 -0.03 3.32
C PHE A 64 -14.91 0.00 3.72
N GLU A 65 -15.18 -0.13 5.02
CA GLU A 65 -16.51 -0.02 5.61
C GLU A 65 -16.39 0.79 6.90
N PRO A 66 -17.50 1.41 7.37
CA PRO A 66 -17.51 1.98 8.71
C PRO A 66 -17.26 0.88 9.73
N ASP A 67 -16.54 1.20 10.80
CA ASP A 67 -16.30 0.23 11.88
C ASP A 67 -17.64 -0.28 12.41
N TRP A 68 -17.77 -1.59 12.52
CA TRP A 68 -19.02 -2.25 12.95
C TRP A 68 -19.45 -1.89 14.37
N ARG A 69 -18.51 -1.38 15.19
CA ARG A 69 -18.78 -0.96 16.58
C ARG A 69 -19.45 0.41 16.67
N LEU A 70 -19.49 1.18 15.59
CA LEU A 70 -20.18 2.47 15.54
C LEU A 70 -21.69 2.28 15.51
N ASN A 71 -22.44 3.27 16.04
CA ASN A 71 -23.88 3.26 15.95
C ASN A 71 -24.35 3.67 14.54
N ALA A 72 -25.67 3.54 14.27
CA ALA A 72 -26.22 3.79 12.95
C ALA A 72 -25.99 5.23 12.47
N ALA A 73 -26.11 6.21 13.37
CA ALA A 73 -25.91 7.62 13.02
C ALA A 73 -24.46 7.91 12.66
N GLN A 74 -23.51 7.35 13.42
CA GLN A 74 -22.08 7.48 13.14
C GLN A 74 -21.71 6.82 11.82
N LYS A 75 -22.22 5.61 11.55
CA LYS A 75 -21.99 4.93 10.28
C LYS A 75 -22.49 5.74 9.10
N ALA A 76 -23.68 6.35 9.22
CA ALA A 76 -24.26 7.16 8.15
C ALA A 76 -23.36 8.36 7.82
N ILE A 77 -22.77 8.99 8.83
CA ILE A 77 -21.85 10.11 8.64
C ILE A 77 -20.60 9.64 7.86
N ILE A 78 -20.00 8.52 8.26
CA ILE A 78 -18.81 7.97 7.60
C ILE A 78 -19.14 7.59 6.15
N GLU A 79 -20.28 6.97 5.90
CA GLU A 79 -20.71 6.62 4.55
C GLU A 79 -20.80 7.85 3.66
N THR A 80 -21.32 8.95 4.19
CA THR A 80 -21.43 10.22 3.46
C THR A 80 -20.05 10.85 3.23
N ASP A 81 -19.21 10.89 4.26
CA ASP A 81 -17.88 11.51 4.19
C ASP A 81 -17.00 10.86 3.10
N PHE A 82 -17.11 9.54 2.97
CA PHE A 82 -16.29 8.79 2.02
C PHE A 82 -16.99 8.42 0.72
N GLY A 83 -18.23 8.90 0.53
CA GLY A 83 -18.99 8.62 -0.69
C GLY A 83 -19.26 7.15 -0.90
N MET A 84 -19.53 6.41 0.17
CA MET A 84 -19.73 4.97 0.11
C MET A 84 -21.01 4.60 -0.62
N THR A 85 -20.98 3.49 -1.35
CA THR A 85 -22.13 2.89 -2.00
C THR A 85 -22.45 1.58 -1.30
N GLN A 86 -23.68 1.44 -0.82
CA GLN A 86 -24.11 0.24 -0.07
C GLN A 86 -23.20 -0.06 1.13
N GLY A 87 -22.77 1.02 1.82
CA GLY A 87 -21.93 0.88 3.00
C GLY A 87 -20.47 0.54 2.73
N GLN A 88 -20.01 0.67 1.50
CA GLN A 88 -18.65 0.32 1.13
C GLN A 88 -17.97 1.37 0.25
N LEU A 89 -16.69 1.55 0.45
CA LEU A 89 -15.79 2.24 -0.48
C LEU A 89 -14.79 1.21 -1.01
N VAL A 90 -14.78 0.99 -2.32
CA VAL A 90 -13.85 0.06 -2.96
C VAL A 90 -12.79 0.84 -3.70
N VAL A 91 -11.53 0.63 -3.34
CA VAL A 91 -10.37 1.27 -3.98
C VAL A 91 -9.53 0.19 -4.65
N SER A 92 -9.34 0.29 -5.97
CA SER A 92 -8.45 -0.62 -6.69
C SER A 92 -7.01 -0.15 -6.48
N SER A 93 -6.12 -1.06 -6.10
CA SER A 93 -4.72 -0.74 -5.85
C SER A 93 -3.80 -1.80 -6.43
N ARG A 94 -2.63 -1.37 -6.90
CA ARG A 94 -1.55 -2.32 -7.19
C ARG A 94 -1.19 -3.07 -5.92
N ARG A 95 -0.90 -4.36 -6.02
CA ARG A 95 -0.46 -5.16 -4.87
C ARG A 95 0.69 -4.48 -4.13
N ALA A 96 1.68 -3.98 -4.86
CA ALA A 96 2.85 -3.32 -4.28
C ALA A 96 2.53 -2.05 -3.50
N LEU A 97 1.34 -1.45 -3.67
CA LEU A 97 0.97 -0.19 -3.03
C LEU A 97 -0.09 -0.33 -1.94
N VAL A 98 -0.60 -1.54 -1.70
CA VAL A 98 -1.69 -1.77 -0.76
C VAL A 98 -1.41 -1.19 0.62
N LYS A 99 -0.23 -1.45 1.19
CA LYS A 99 0.05 -0.96 2.54
C LYS A 99 0.12 0.57 2.61
N TYR A 100 0.54 1.22 1.52
CA TYR A 100 0.58 2.69 1.47
C TYR A 100 -0.82 3.28 1.35
N VAL A 101 -1.72 2.62 0.66
CA VAL A 101 -3.13 3.02 0.61
C VAL A 101 -3.74 2.95 2.00
N LEU A 102 -3.52 1.86 2.74
CA LEU A 102 -4.01 1.75 4.11
C LEU A 102 -3.47 2.84 5.01
N GLN A 103 -2.17 3.16 4.90
CA GLN A 103 -1.57 4.24 5.67
C GLN A 103 -2.22 5.59 5.35
N ARG A 104 -2.55 5.83 4.08
CA ARG A 104 -3.21 7.07 3.66
C ARG A 104 -4.60 7.23 4.28
N TYR A 105 -5.31 6.12 4.48
CA TYR A 105 -6.61 6.11 5.15
C TYR A 105 -6.46 5.97 6.67
N GLN A 106 -5.24 6.03 7.19
CA GLN A 106 -4.94 5.97 8.62
C GLN A 106 -5.41 4.66 9.27
N ILE A 107 -5.28 3.57 8.53
CA ILE A 107 -5.61 2.24 9.03
C ILE A 107 -4.37 1.60 9.63
N ASP A 108 -4.43 1.27 10.92
CA ASP A 108 -3.41 0.42 11.56
C ASP A 108 -3.92 -1.01 11.61
N HIS A 109 -3.57 -1.78 10.57
CA HIS A 109 -4.01 -3.17 10.44
C HIS A 109 -3.43 -4.10 11.52
N ARG A 110 -2.45 -3.61 12.31
CA ARG A 110 -1.80 -4.40 13.37
C ARG A 110 -2.42 -4.17 14.75
N ASN A 111 -3.29 -3.18 14.88
CA ASN A 111 -3.88 -2.82 16.16
C ASN A 111 -5.40 -2.75 16.07
N MET A 112 -6.03 -3.90 16.30
CA MET A 112 -7.50 -4.02 16.27
C MET A 112 -8.17 -3.51 17.54
N ALA A 113 -7.40 -3.10 18.56
CA ALA A 113 -7.93 -2.61 19.82
C ALA A 113 -8.20 -1.10 19.82
N ILE A 114 -7.88 -0.39 18.74
CA ILE A 114 -8.14 1.04 18.62
C ILE A 114 -9.65 1.31 18.76
N LEU A 115 -10.01 2.35 19.50
CA LEU A 115 -11.40 2.77 19.64
C LEU A 115 -11.99 3.12 18.27
N PRO A 116 -13.26 2.72 18.00
CA PRO A 116 -13.87 2.98 16.70
C PRO A 116 -14.01 4.47 16.37
N GLU A 117 -14.10 5.32 17.37
CA GLU A 117 -14.13 6.77 17.16
C GLU A 117 -12.79 7.34 16.71
N ALA A 118 -11.68 6.66 17.05
CA ALA A 118 -10.33 7.05 16.64
C ALA A 118 -9.96 6.47 15.27
N GLN A 119 -10.47 5.29 14.95
CA GLN A 119 -10.28 4.64 13.65
C GLN A 119 -11.62 4.16 13.14
N GLN A 120 -12.30 5.03 12.41
CA GLN A 120 -13.70 4.85 12.03
C GLN A 120 -13.91 3.92 10.84
N LEU A 121 -12.84 3.60 10.11
CA LEU A 121 -12.86 2.71 8.96
C LEU A 121 -12.24 1.37 9.31
N VAL A 122 -12.80 0.31 8.73
CA VAL A 122 -12.20 -1.02 8.73
C VAL A 122 -12.06 -1.49 7.29
N VAL A 123 -11.12 -2.42 7.08
CA VAL A 123 -10.93 -3.08 5.78
C VAL A 123 -11.60 -4.45 5.87
N SER A 124 -12.71 -4.63 5.14
CA SER A 124 -13.49 -5.85 5.25
C SER A 124 -12.80 -7.07 4.65
N ASN A 125 -11.91 -6.87 3.68
CA ASN A 125 -11.15 -7.94 3.03
C ASN A 125 -9.68 -7.97 3.46
N LEU A 126 -9.39 -7.59 4.70
CA LEU A 126 -8.02 -7.49 5.20
C LEU A 126 -7.24 -8.81 5.06
N GLN A 127 -7.91 -9.93 5.28
CA GLN A 127 -7.27 -11.25 5.17
C GLN A 127 -6.78 -11.52 3.75
N GLU A 128 -7.54 -11.12 2.74
CA GLU A 128 -7.14 -11.23 1.34
C GLU A 128 -5.87 -10.43 1.03
N LEU A 129 -5.67 -9.30 1.74
CA LEU A 129 -4.58 -8.37 1.50
C LEU A 129 -3.30 -8.70 2.27
N GLN A 130 -3.36 -9.62 3.22
CA GLN A 130 -2.24 -9.96 4.12
C GLN A 130 -0.91 -10.19 3.39
N PRO A 131 -0.85 -10.91 2.25
CA PRO A 131 0.42 -11.17 1.59
C PRO A 131 1.19 -9.90 1.22
N TRP A 132 0.49 -8.79 0.97
CA TRP A 132 1.11 -7.54 0.54
C TRP A 132 1.32 -6.54 1.67
N LEU A 133 0.78 -6.80 2.87
CA LEU A 133 0.96 -5.94 4.03
C LEU A 133 2.28 -6.18 4.75
N MET A 134 2.78 -7.41 4.70
CA MET A 134 3.98 -7.84 5.43
C MET A 134 5.22 -7.89 4.56
N LYS A 135 5.09 -7.68 3.26
CA LYS A 135 6.14 -8.00 2.28
C LYS A 135 7.19 -6.91 2.12
N TYR A 136 6.86 -5.66 2.37
CA TYR A 136 7.74 -4.53 2.06
C TYR A 136 8.02 -3.66 3.27
#